data_71413a720488b5e923994bae19b4d2fc
#
_entry.id   71413a720488b5e923994bae19b4d2fc
#
_cell.length_a   1.000
_cell.length_b   1.000
_cell.length_c   1.000
_cell.angle_alpha   90.00
_cell.angle_beta   90.00
_cell.angle_gamma   90.00
#
_symmetry.space_group_name_H-M   'P 1'
#
loop_
_entity.id
_entity.type
_entity.pdbx_description
1 polymer ?
#
loop_
_entity_poly.entity_id
_entity_poly.type
_entity_poly.pdbx_seq_one_letter_code
_entity_poly.pdbx_strand_id
1 'polypeptide(L)'
;AMVIARTGFIVSRLRHLRVMTVPEFYELRYNRGVRILGGIFLGIAGTLNMGLFPILGSRFVVGFTGLPIEYVNYVMVGMLIIVVFYTLMGGMVSVVLTDFAQFILLSLGFLFGTYFILVHPQLGWGTIVESLEQHKGAIAFDTLINPDYGWIWVLYFVLVQFIGIVWQPEMMRPLSAENARVARR
;
A
#
# COMPACT_ATOMS: atom_id res chain seq x y z
N ALA A 1 10.83 7.83 -5.88
CA ALA A 1 10.12 7.76 -4.59
C ALA A 1 10.92 6.92 -3.58
N MET A 2 11.22 5.66 -3.85
CA MET A 2 11.97 4.77 -2.94
C MET A 2 13.32 5.35 -2.51
N VAL A 3 14.07 5.97 -3.42
CA VAL A 3 15.36 6.61 -3.11
C VAL A 3 15.18 7.78 -2.15
N ILE A 4 14.20 8.65 -2.39
CA ILE A 4 13.91 9.80 -1.52
C ILE A 4 13.35 9.34 -0.17
N ALA A 5 12.49 8.32 -0.14
CA ALA A 5 12.02 7.72 1.09
C ALA A 5 13.17 7.11 1.93
N ARG A 6 14.09 6.38 1.28
CA ARG A 6 15.29 5.81 1.92
C ARG A 6 16.25 6.85 2.50
N THR A 7 16.34 8.05 1.91
CA THR A 7 17.15 9.12 2.50
C THR A 7 16.57 9.61 3.83
N GLY A 8 15.30 9.32 4.10
CA GLY A 8 14.57 9.80 5.27
C GLY A 8 14.46 11.33 5.33
N PHE A 9 14.71 12.02 4.21
CA PHE A 9 14.72 13.48 4.15
C PHE A 9 13.37 14.07 4.57
N ILE A 10 12.28 13.59 3.98
CA ILE A 10 10.93 14.09 4.28
C ILE A 10 10.57 13.78 5.73
N VAL A 11 10.77 12.54 6.17
CA VAL A 11 10.46 12.09 7.54
C VAL A 11 11.25 12.88 8.57
N SER A 12 12.56 13.08 8.34
CA SER A 12 13.39 13.85 9.27
C SER A 12 13.00 15.31 9.35
N ARG A 13 12.63 15.93 8.22
CA ARG A 13 12.14 17.33 8.19
C ARG A 13 10.82 17.48 8.94
N LEU A 14 9.84 16.61 8.67
CA LEU A 14 8.56 16.63 9.37
C LEU A 14 8.73 16.38 10.88
N ARG A 15 9.63 15.46 11.26
CA ARG A 15 9.91 15.19 12.67
C ARG A 15 10.62 16.33 13.39
N HIS A 16 11.52 17.06 12.71
CA HIS A 16 12.13 18.26 13.25
C HIS A 16 11.11 19.39 13.50
N LEU A 17 10.10 19.50 12.66
CA LEU A 17 9.01 20.46 12.84
C LEU A 17 8.04 20.08 13.95
N ARG A 18 8.18 18.86 14.53
CA ARG A 18 7.31 18.28 15.57
C ARG A 18 5.82 18.23 15.17
N VAL A 19 5.54 18.18 13.86
CA VAL A 19 4.17 18.01 13.36
C VAL A 19 3.76 16.55 13.47
N MET A 20 2.51 16.31 13.83
CA MET A 20 1.94 14.96 13.93
C MET A 20 1.16 14.55 12.67
N THR A 21 0.75 15.52 11.86
CA THR A 21 -0.04 15.27 10.66
C THR A 21 0.44 16.11 9.47
N VAL A 22 0.22 15.61 8.27
CA VAL A 22 0.52 16.35 7.03
C VAL A 22 -0.29 17.65 6.92
N PRO A 23 -1.59 17.68 7.26
CA PRO A 23 -2.34 18.95 7.30
C PRO A 23 -1.77 19.98 8.28
N GLU A 24 -1.24 19.55 9.41
CA GLU A 24 -0.58 20.46 10.37
C GLU A 24 0.70 21.09 9.77
N PHE A 25 1.47 20.33 9.00
CA PHE A 25 2.59 20.87 8.23
C PHE A 25 2.13 21.95 7.24
N TYR A 26 0.99 21.74 6.57
CA TYR A 26 0.44 22.76 5.66
C TYR A 26 0.01 24.03 6.38
N GLU A 27 -0.50 23.94 7.62
CA GLU A 27 -0.80 25.11 8.42
C GLU A 27 0.45 25.96 8.70
N LEU A 28 1.55 25.31 9.10
CA LEU A 28 2.82 25.99 9.40
C LEU A 28 3.42 26.68 8.16
N ARG A 29 3.20 26.11 6.98
CA ARG A 29 3.78 26.62 5.75
C ARG A 29 2.89 27.65 5.03
N TYR A 30 1.59 27.54 5.16
CA TYR A 30 0.61 28.34 4.46
C TYR A 30 -0.33 29.05 5.43
N ASN A 31 -1.45 28.43 5.75
CA ASN A 31 -2.43 28.96 6.69
C ASN A 31 -3.41 27.88 7.17
N ARG A 32 -4.28 28.27 8.13
CA ARG A 32 -5.30 27.40 8.71
C ARG A 32 -6.34 26.90 7.69
N GLY A 33 -6.66 27.72 6.67
CA GLY A 33 -7.61 27.31 5.61
C GLY A 33 -7.08 26.12 4.81
N VAL A 34 -5.80 26.14 4.44
CA VAL A 34 -5.14 25.02 3.74
C VAL A 34 -5.07 23.77 4.60
N ARG A 35 -4.86 23.90 5.91
CA ARG A 35 -4.93 22.77 6.85
C ARG A 35 -6.31 22.11 6.83
N ILE A 36 -7.38 22.89 6.95
CA ILE A 36 -8.75 22.38 6.98
C ILE A 36 -9.09 21.71 5.65
N LEU A 37 -8.80 22.36 4.53
CA LEU A 37 -9.04 21.80 3.20
C LEU A 37 -8.27 20.49 2.99
N GLY A 38 -6.98 20.47 3.31
CA GLY A 38 -6.15 19.27 3.22
C GLY A 38 -6.64 18.15 4.14
N GLY A 39 -7.10 18.47 5.35
CA GLY A 39 -7.70 17.53 6.28
C GLY A 39 -8.98 16.88 5.74
N ILE A 40 -9.86 17.68 5.12
CA ILE A 40 -11.10 17.18 4.50
C ILE A 40 -10.77 16.22 3.34
N PHE A 41 -9.87 16.62 2.43
CA PHE A 41 -9.47 15.75 1.31
C PHE A 41 -8.83 14.45 1.78
N LEU A 42 -7.92 14.51 2.75
CA LEU A 42 -7.30 13.31 3.32
C LEU A 42 -8.31 12.43 4.06
N GLY A 43 -9.29 13.02 4.73
CA GLY A 43 -10.37 12.28 5.38
C GLY A 43 -11.24 11.53 4.37
N ILE A 44 -11.69 12.20 3.32
CA ILE A 44 -12.47 11.57 2.24
C ILE A 44 -11.65 10.46 1.55
N ALA A 45 -10.42 10.78 1.14
CA ALA A 45 -9.54 9.81 0.48
C ALA A 45 -9.24 8.60 1.38
N GLY A 46 -9.03 8.81 2.69
CA GLY A 46 -8.83 7.75 3.67
C GLY A 46 -10.05 6.85 3.81
N THR A 47 -11.25 7.44 3.89
CA THR A 47 -12.50 6.68 3.99
C THR A 47 -12.76 5.82 2.74
N LEU A 48 -12.54 6.38 1.55
CA LEU A 48 -12.68 5.63 0.29
C LEU A 48 -11.65 4.49 0.20
N ASN A 49 -10.42 4.75 0.58
CA ASN A 49 -9.35 3.75 0.60
C ASN A 49 -9.66 2.61 1.58
N MET A 50 -10.15 2.96 2.80
CA MET A 50 -10.56 1.98 3.80
C MET A 50 -11.76 1.11 3.37
N GLY A 51 -12.63 1.60 2.49
CA GLY A 51 -13.72 0.79 1.92
C GLY A 51 -13.24 -0.21 0.87
N LEU A 52 -12.22 0.15 0.09
CA LEU A 52 -11.75 -0.67 -1.02
C LEU A 52 -11.05 -1.97 -0.57
N PHE A 53 -10.16 -1.91 0.41
CA PHE A 53 -9.40 -3.08 0.85
C PHE A 53 -10.24 -4.18 1.51
N PRO A 54 -11.19 -3.88 2.41
CA PRO A 54 -12.06 -4.89 2.99
C PRO A 54 -12.94 -5.61 1.96
N ILE A 55 -13.43 -4.90 0.94
CA ILE A 55 -14.25 -5.54 -0.09
C ILE A 55 -13.42 -6.48 -0.99
N LEU A 56 -12.19 -6.11 -1.32
CA LEU A 56 -11.28 -6.99 -2.04
C LEU A 56 -10.89 -8.21 -1.21
N GLY A 57 -10.56 -8.00 0.07
CA GLY A 57 -10.24 -9.08 1.01
C GLY A 57 -11.40 -10.04 1.20
N SER A 58 -12.63 -9.54 1.38
CA SER A 58 -13.81 -10.38 1.55
C SER A 58 -14.14 -11.19 0.29
N ARG A 59 -14.00 -10.62 -0.90
CA ARG A 59 -14.15 -11.35 -2.16
C ARG A 59 -13.11 -12.45 -2.31
N PHE A 60 -11.87 -12.17 -1.92
CA PHE A 60 -10.81 -13.17 -1.93
C PHE A 60 -11.14 -14.33 -0.98
N VAL A 61 -11.55 -14.04 0.26
CA VAL A 61 -11.92 -15.06 1.24
C VAL A 61 -13.09 -15.90 0.75
N VAL A 62 -14.17 -15.27 0.24
CA VAL A 62 -15.33 -15.96 -0.29
C VAL A 62 -14.96 -16.85 -1.49
N GLY A 63 -14.16 -16.34 -2.43
CA GLY A 63 -13.70 -17.11 -3.58
C GLY A 63 -12.79 -18.28 -3.19
N PHE A 64 -11.88 -18.07 -2.23
CA PHE A 64 -10.97 -19.10 -1.76
C PHE A 64 -11.66 -20.21 -0.96
N THR A 65 -12.67 -19.85 -0.15
CA THR A 65 -13.44 -20.80 0.67
C THR A 65 -14.57 -21.50 -0.08
N GLY A 66 -14.89 -21.05 -1.30
CA GLY A 66 -16.02 -21.58 -2.08
C GLY A 66 -17.40 -21.16 -1.55
N LEU A 67 -17.48 -20.15 -0.69
CA LEU A 67 -18.74 -19.62 -0.19
C LEU A 67 -19.52 -18.91 -1.31
N PRO A 68 -20.87 -18.89 -1.27
CA PRO A 68 -21.67 -18.10 -2.20
C PRO A 68 -21.30 -16.60 -2.13
N ILE A 69 -21.36 -15.92 -3.28
CA ILE A 69 -20.99 -14.49 -3.41
C ILE A 69 -21.81 -13.58 -2.48
N GLU A 70 -23.00 -14.01 -2.10
CA GLU A 70 -23.89 -13.29 -1.17
C GLU A 70 -23.28 -13.07 0.22
N TYR A 71 -22.32 -13.93 0.62
CA TYR A 71 -21.64 -13.82 1.90
C TYR A 71 -20.54 -12.74 1.94
N VAL A 72 -20.20 -12.11 0.82
CA VAL A 72 -19.14 -11.07 0.75
C VAL A 72 -19.33 -9.98 1.80
N ASN A 73 -20.57 -9.48 1.95
CA ASN A 73 -20.85 -8.41 2.90
C ASN A 73 -20.71 -8.88 4.37
N TYR A 74 -21.13 -10.09 4.67
CA TYR A 74 -20.97 -10.65 6.03
C TYR A 74 -19.52 -10.88 6.39
N VAL A 75 -18.75 -11.44 5.46
CA VAL A 75 -17.30 -11.63 5.64
C VAL A 75 -16.60 -10.27 5.79
N MET A 76 -16.96 -9.28 4.98
CA MET A 76 -16.41 -7.93 5.07
C MET A 76 -16.65 -7.30 6.44
N VAL A 77 -17.89 -7.36 6.93
CA VAL A 77 -18.24 -6.84 8.25
C VAL A 77 -17.49 -7.58 9.36
N GLY A 78 -17.41 -8.91 9.28
CA GLY A 78 -16.66 -9.71 10.23
C GLY A 78 -15.17 -9.33 10.27
N MET A 79 -14.53 -9.17 9.12
CA MET A 79 -13.14 -8.69 9.02
C MET A 79 -12.98 -7.30 9.62
N LEU A 80 -13.88 -6.37 9.33
CA LEU A 80 -13.84 -5.02 9.88
C LEU A 80 -13.98 -5.01 11.42
N ILE A 81 -14.88 -5.83 11.96
CA ILE A 81 -15.03 -5.96 13.43
C ILE A 81 -13.73 -6.43 14.06
N ILE A 82 -13.09 -7.45 13.50
CA ILE A 82 -11.81 -7.97 14.00
C ILE A 82 -10.74 -6.89 13.96
N VAL A 83 -10.61 -6.17 12.84
CA VAL A 83 -9.61 -5.10 12.68
C VAL A 83 -9.85 -3.97 13.68
N VAL A 84 -11.09 -3.50 13.82
CA VAL A 84 -11.46 -2.44 14.77
C VAL A 84 -11.18 -2.90 16.20
N PHE A 85 -11.56 -4.12 16.54
CA PHE A 85 -11.36 -4.67 17.87
C PHE A 85 -9.89 -4.69 18.29
N TYR A 86 -9.00 -5.31 17.51
CA TYR A 86 -7.59 -5.36 17.88
C TYR A 86 -6.90 -3.98 17.83
N THR A 87 -7.35 -3.10 16.92
CA THR A 87 -6.80 -1.74 16.83
C THR A 87 -7.19 -0.89 18.04
N LEU A 88 -8.45 -0.99 18.51
CA LEU A 88 -8.90 -0.29 19.71
C LEU A 88 -8.21 -0.79 20.97
N MET A 89 -7.99 -2.11 21.09
CA MET A 89 -7.34 -2.67 22.27
C MET A 89 -5.85 -2.42 22.33
N GLY A 90 -5.15 -2.49 21.19
CA GLY A 90 -3.69 -2.43 21.15
C GLY A 90 -3.09 -1.13 20.62
N GLY A 91 -3.93 -0.24 20.07
CA GLY A 91 -3.48 1.03 19.49
C GLY A 91 -2.42 0.86 18.40
N MET A 92 -1.52 1.85 18.28
CA MET A 92 -0.47 1.87 17.26
C MET A 92 0.54 0.71 17.40
N VAL A 93 0.82 0.28 18.61
CA VAL A 93 1.76 -0.83 18.86
C VAL A 93 1.25 -2.14 18.28
N SER A 94 -0.05 -2.43 18.51
CA SER A 94 -0.69 -3.62 17.96
C SER A 94 -0.68 -3.61 16.42
N VAL A 95 -0.97 -2.46 15.82
CA VAL A 95 -0.95 -2.31 14.34
C VAL A 95 0.45 -2.59 13.79
N VAL A 96 1.50 -1.99 14.36
CA VAL A 96 2.88 -2.21 13.89
C VAL A 96 3.30 -3.67 14.06
N LEU A 97 2.92 -4.31 15.15
CA LEU A 97 3.24 -5.73 15.40
C LEU A 97 2.53 -6.65 14.40
N THR A 98 1.25 -6.40 14.13
CA THR A 98 0.49 -7.17 13.13
C THR A 98 1.01 -6.93 11.72
N ASP A 99 1.39 -5.71 11.35
CA ASP A 99 2.02 -5.40 10.07
C ASP A 99 3.34 -6.18 9.89
N PHE A 100 4.15 -6.27 10.93
CA PHE A 100 5.40 -7.04 10.89
C PHE A 100 5.15 -8.53 10.72
N ALA A 101 4.19 -9.11 11.45
CA ALA A 101 3.79 -10.51 11.30
C ALA A 101 3.25 -10.79 9.88
N GLN A 102 2.40 -9.91 9.36
CA GLN A 102 1.89 -9.99 8.00
C GLN A 102 3.00 -9.89 6.95
N PHE A 103 3.97 -9.01 7.14
CA PHE A 103 5.13 -8.89 6.25
C PHE A 103 5.90 -10.22 6.15
N ILE A 104 6.14 -10.89 7.27
CA ILE A 104 6.81 -12.20 7.28
C ILE A 104 5.98 -13.24 6.52
N LEU A 105 4.69 -13.36 6.84
CA LEU A 105 3.79 -14.33 6.19
C LEU A 105 3.68 -14.09 4.69
N LEU A 106 3.49 -12.83 4.26
CA LEU A 106 3.43 -12.47 2.85
C LEU A 106 4.74 -12.76 2.13
N SER A 107 5.88 -12.43 2.76
CA SER A 107 7.20 -12.71 2.18
C SER A 107 7.43 -14.19 1.97
N LEU A 108 7.10 -15.02 2.96
CA LEU A 108 7.18 -16.48 2.84
C LEU A 108 6.23 -16.99 1.75
N GLY A 109 4.96 -16.55 1.75
CA GLY A 109 3.99 -16.93 0.72
C GLY A 109 4.45 -16.57 -0.68
N PHE A 110 5.02 -15.39 -0.85
CA PHE A 110 5.58 -14.93 -2.13
C PHE A 110 6.78 -15.78 -2.59
N LEU A 111 7.70 -16.08 -1.67
CA LEU A 111 8.88 -16.92 -1.96
C LEU A 111 8.46 -18.35 -2.35
N PHE A 112 7.57 -18.97 -1.57
CA PHE A 112 7.06 -20.29 -1.88
C PHE A 112 6.27 -20.33 -3.18
N GLY A 113 5.38 -19.36 -3.41
CA GLY A 113 4.60 -19.25 -4.64
C GLY A 113 5.50 -19.05 -5.86
N THR A 114 6.48 -18.16 -5.78
CA THR A 114 7.45 -17.94 -6.86
C THR A 114 8.27 -19.20 -7.11
N TYR A 115 8.79 -19.84 -6.08
CA TYR A 115 9.53 -21.09 -6.20
C TYR A 115 8.69 -22.18 -6.88
N PHE A 116 7.43 -22.36 -6.43
CA PHE A 116 6.51 -23.34 -7.00
C PHE A 116 6.26 -23.09 -8.50
N ILE A 117 5.99 -21.82 -8.87
CA ILE A 117 5.77 -21.44 -10.27
C ILE A 117 7.01 -21.72 -11.14
N LEU A 118 8.19 -21.38 -10.64
CA LEU A 118 9.44 -21.54 -11.42
C LEU A 118 9.83 -23.00 -11.59
N VAL A 119 9.53 -23.85 -10.62
CA VAL A 119 9.90 -25.29 -10.66
C VAL A 119 8.83 -26.14 -11.36
N HIS A 120 7.60 -25.64 -11.46
CA HIS A 120 6.50 -26.39 -12.06
C HIS A 120 6.72 -26.60 -13.57
N PRO A 121 6.65 -27.84 -14.09
CA PRO A 121 6.96 -28.14 -15.49
C PRO A 121 6.15 -27.37 -16.53
N GLN A 122 4.90 -27.02 -16.18
CA GLN A 122 3.98 -26.29 -17.07
C GLN A 122 3.91 -24.79 -16.83
N LEU A 123 4.54 -24.29 -15.75
CA LEU A 123 4.50 -22.87 -15.34
C LEU A 123 5.90 -22.25 -15.24
N GLY A 124 6.96 -23.01 -15.58
CA GLY A 124 8.34 -22.55 -15.49
C GLY A 124 8.60 -21.23 -16.26
N TRP A 125 9.66 -20.56 -15.88
CA TRP A 125 10.03 -19.26 -16.47
C TRP A 125 10.00 -19.25 -18.00
N GLY A 126 10.52 -20.32 -18.63
CA GLY A 126 10.52 -20.46 -20.10
C GLY A 126 9.11 -20.46 -20.69
N THR A 127 8.19 -21.23 -20.10
CA THR A 127 6.80 -21.30 -20.54
C THR A 127 6.08 -19.96 -20.38
N ILE A 128 6.34 -19.23 -19.28
CA ILE A 128 5.78 -17.91 -19.07
C ILE A 128 6.25 -16.93 -20.14
N VAL A 129 7.56 -16.90 -20.42
CA VAL A 129 8.15 -16.03 -21.44
C VAL A 129 7.58 -16.37 -22.82
N GLU A 130 7.57 -17.65 -23.18
CA GLU A 130 7.04 -18.11 -24.47
C GLU A 130 5.56 -17.78 -24.65
N SER A 131 4.75 -17.99 -23.61
CA SER A 131 3.31 -17.63 -23.63
C SER A 131 3.11 -16.12 -23.78
N LEU A 132 3.90 -15.31 -23.11
CA LEU A 132 3.84 -13.84 -23.22
C LEU A 132 4.26 -13.39 -24.62
N GLU A 133 5.31 -13.99 -25.17
CA GLU A 133 5.81 -13.67 -26.50
C GLU A 133 4.81 -14.03 -27.59
N GLN A 134 4.17 -15.20 -27.48
CA GLN A 134 3.12 -15.66 -28.40
C GLN A 134 1.85 -14.79 -28.36
N HIS A 135 1.42 -14.33 -27.17
CA HIS A 135 0.17 -13.60 -27.02
C HIS A 135 0.31 -12.08 -27.19
N LYS A 136 1.43 -11.50 -26.80
CA LYS A 136 1.64 -10.04 -26.80
C LYS A 136 2.88 -9.57 -27.58
N GLY A 137 3.75 -10.48 -28.02
CA GLY A 137 4.97 -10.14 -28.73
C GLY A 137 5.92 -9.27 -27.91
N ALA A 138 6.71 -8.45 -28.60
CA ALA A 138 7.67 -7.53 -27.96
C ALA A 138 7.05 -6.55 -26.95
N ILE A 139 5.75 -6.26 -27.10
CA ILE A 139 5.00 -5.35 -26.23
C ILE A 139 4.92 -5.90 -24.79
N ALA A 140 5.00 -7.22 -24.60
CA ALA A 140 4.95 -7.85 -23.28
C ALA A 140 6.14 -7.45 -22.39
N PHE A 141 7.29 -7.19 -22.98
CA PHE A 141 8.54 -6.93 -22.25
C PHE A 141 8.95 -5.45 -22.25
N ASP A 142 8.33 -4.63 -23.06
CA ASP A 142 8.61 -3.20 -23.13
C ASP A 142 7.37 -2.38 -22.83
N THR A 143 7.32 -1.88 -21.60
CA THR A 143 6.22 -1.03 -21.12
C THR A 143 6.13 0.28 -21.89
N LEU A 144 7.21 0.76 -22.49
CA LEU A 144 7.23 2.05 -23.20
C LEU A 144 6.57 1.94 -24.57
N ILE A 145 6.64 0.77 -25.21
CA ILE A 145 6.04 0.50 -26.52
C ILE A 145 4.56 0.10 -26.39
N ASN A 146 4.12 -0.30 -25.19
CA ASN A 146 2.77 -0.77 -24.98
C ASN A 146 1.75 0.36 -25.23
N PRO A 147 0.79 0.20 -26.17
CA PRO A 147 -0.19 1.23 -26.50
C PRO A 147 -1.16 1.56 -25.37
N ASP A 148 -1.43 0.58 -24.47
CA ASP A 148 -2.37 0.75 -23.35
C ASP A 148 -1.71 1.48 -22.17
N TYR A 149 -0.41 1.30 -21.98
CA TYR A 149 0.31 1.81 -20.82
C TYR A 149 1.33 2.89 -21.21
N GLY A 150 2.25 2.60 -22.08
CA GLY A 150 3.23 3.52 -22.65
C GLY A 150 3.97 4.40 -21.64
N TRP A 151 4.66 5.39 -22.17
CA TRP A 151 5.43 6.37 -21.41
C TRP A 151 4.58 7.17 -20.39
N ILE A 152 3.35 7.53 -20.75
CA ILE A 152 2.46 8.31 -19.89
C ILE A 152 2.13 7.53 -18.62
N TRP A 153 1.95 6.21 -18.73
CA TRP A 153 1.67 5.35 -17.58
C TRP A 153 2.87 5.23 -16.65
N VAL A 154 4.08 5.13 -17.20
CA VAL A 154 5.33 5.13 -16.41
C VAL A 154 5.47 6.45 -15.64
N LEU A 155 5.23 7.58 -16.30
CA LEU A 155 5.25 8.91 -15.67
C LEU A 155 4.20 9.01 -14.57
N TYR A 156 2.96 8.59 -14.85
CA TYR A 156 1.88 8.55 -13.87
C TYR A 156 2.27 7.71 -12.65
N PHE A 157 2.81 6.51 -12.85
CA PHE A 157 3.22 5.64 -11.76
C PHE A 157 4.33 6.25 -10.90
N VAL A 158 5.30 6.89 -11.52
CA VAL A 158 6.36 7.62 -10.81
C VAL A 158 5.76 8.77 -9.98
N LEU A 159 4.86 9.57 -10.55
CA LEU A 159 4.20 10.67 -9.85
C LEU A 159 3.34 10.19 -8.67
N VAL A 160 2.57 9.11 -8.85
CA VAL A 160 1.76 8.51 -7.78
C VAL A 160 2.65 8.03 -6.63
N GLN A 161 3.81 7.47 -6.91
CA GLN A 161 4.76 7.08 -5.88
C GLN A 161 5.32 8.27 -5.09
N PHE A 162 5.51 9.42 -5.73
CA PHE A 162 5.89 10.65 -5.03
C PHE A 162 4.77 11.17 -4.11
N ILE A 163 3.52 11.13 -4.57
CA ILE A 163 2.35 11.54 -3.79
C ILE A 163 2.15 10.59 -2.60
N GLY A 164 2.36 9.28 -2.81
CA GLY A 164 2.24 8.25 -1.77
C GLY A 164 3.18 8.48 -0.58
N ILE A 165 4.32 9.13 -0.77
CA ILE A 165 5.26 9.45 0.34
C ILE A 165 4.62 10.36 1.39
N VAL A 166 3.66 11.21 1.03
CA VAL A 166 2.96 12.14 1.93
C VAL A 166 1.58 11.64 2.35
N TRP A 167 1.25 10.38 2.04
CA TRP A 167 0.00 9.76 2.45
C TRP A 167 -0.07 9.60 3.97
N GLN A 168 -1.07 10.21 4.58
CA GLN A 168 -1.17 10.34 6.04
C GLN A 168 -1.07 9.00 6.80
N PRO A 169 -1.75 7.91 6.42
CA PRO A 169 -1.67 6.63 7.12
C PRO A 169 -0.24 6.04 7.16
N GLU A 170 0.54 6.22 6.10
CA GLU A 170 1.92 5.77 6.07
C GLU A 170 2.86 6.70 6.84
N MET A 171 2.60 8.00 6.81
CA MET A 171 3.40 8.98 7.56
C MET A 171 3.22 8.91 9.07
N MET A 172 2.08 8.46 9.56
CA MET A 172 1.85 8.31 11.01
C MET A 172 2.84 7.37 11.68
N ARG A 173 3.24 6.29 11.02
CA ARG A 173 4.19 5.31 11.55
C ARG A 173 5.58 5.92 11.82
N PRO A 174 6.28 6.50 10.84
CA PRO A 174 7.56 7.15 11.09
C PRO A 174 7.45 8.41 11.94
N LEU A 175 6.32 9.13 11.93
CA LEU A 175 6.11 10.30 12.78
C LEU A 175 5.87 9.91 14.26
N SER A 176 5.43 8.69 14.56
CA SER A 176 5.29 8.17 15.92
C SER A 176 6.63 7.75 16.54
N ALA A 177 7.72 7.66 15.76
CA ALA A 177 9.02 7.29 16.26
C ALA A 177 9.57 8.33 17.23
N GLU A 178 10.37 7.92 18.22
CA GLU A 178 10.94 8.77 19.25
C GLU A 178 11.78 9.93 18.69
N ASN A 179 12.57 9.64 17.67
CA ASN A 179 13.43 10.64 17.03
C ASN A 179 13.65 10.36 15.54
N ALA A 180 14.19 11.36 14.82
CA ALA A 180 14.43 11.27 13.38
C ALA A 180 15.42 10.16 12.98
N ARG A 181 16.30 9.71 13.87
CA ARG A 181 17.25 8.63 13.62
C ARG A 181 16.55 7.27 13.64
N VAL A 182 15.64 7.07 14.60
CA VAL A 182 14.80 5.86 14.69
C VAL A 182 13.83 5.80 13.51
N ALA A 183 13.22 6.92 13.15
CA ALA A 183 12.31 7.01 12.01
C ALA A 183 12.95 6.71 10.64
N ARG A 184 14.28 6.80 10.53
CA ARG A 184 15.04 6.48 9.31
C ARG A 184 15.40 5.00 9.17
N ARG A 185 15.37 4.24 10.23
CA ARG A 185 15.70 2.80 10.23
C ARG A 185 14.50 1.95 9.86
#